data_65544c6d3ac6da38aa22bde54adc272a
#
_entry.id   65544c6d3ac6da38aa22bde54adc272a
#
_cell.length_a   1.000
_cell.length_b   1.000
_cell.length_c   1.000
_cell.angle_alpha   90.00
_cell.angle_beta   90.00
_cell.angle_gamma   90.00
#
_symmetry.space_group_name_H-M   'P 1'
#
loop_
_entity.id
_entity.type
_entity.pdbx_description
1 polymer ?
#
loop_
_entity_poly.entity_id
_entity_poly.type
_entity_poly.pdbx_seq_one_letter_code
_entity_poly.pdbx_strand_id
1 'polypeptide(L)'
;MGMEELIDELWMTFLDELKKKEVPMVRSKKFGDEVNLSVPQMRLLLLCKNPRFPISIYTSSYQGAKRNAYAIMRKLDMPPDFYWKFESWTDERALEVLSKVTNKIFREIMKANKEGFLCVEKATTDPEDIEIILTLDECVECLGIEVKPPKHPICFYHAGTLTGIISALLGKELDGYETRCCATGGENCEFLIGKKGKGEELEKYLNPGKIEFSLDKRLEIALDTGTNLRELGNEVDLRYYQLVILNSLITNPKVFSASSHDVGVEYGKKLVSFLEDYYNKNGEELFDVISQYFEFLKHLQVELKKGAVEIRAAEIAEISGLPKNEDFLGFLFGELAGILSGITKEKVVYTRNTFEDDTLVIKYEKQ
;
A
#
# COMPACT_ATOMS: atom_id res chain seq x y z
N MET A 1 6.41 -37.35 -8.00
CA MET A 1 6.95 -36.00 -8.15
C MET A 1 7.49 -35.54 -6.83
N GLY A 2 8.77 -35.23 -6.74
CA GLY A 2 9.37 -34.70 -5.52
C GLY A 2 8.87 -33.29 -5.26
N MET A 3 9.00 -32.80 -4.02
CA MET A 3 8.59 -31.42 -3.66
C MET A 3 9.31 -30.37 -4.50
N GLU A 4 10.56 -30.62 -4.87
CA GLU A 4 11.34 -29.70 -5.71
C GLU A 4 10.81 -29.63 -7.13
N GLU A 5 10.48 -30.78 -7.72
CA GLU A 5 9.86 -30.85 -9.04
C GLU A 5 8.52 -30.12 -9.05
N LEU A 6 7.71 -30.28 -7.99
CA LEU A 6 6.44 -29.59 -7.84
C LEU A 6 6.64 -28.06 -7.76
N ILE A 7 7.58 -27.59 -6.95
CA ILE A 7 7.87 -26.13 -6.81
C ILE A 7 8.36 -25.57 -8.15
N ASP A 8 9.20 -26.31 -8.87
CA ASP A 8 9.70 -25.86 -10.17
C ASP A 8 8.59 -25.85 -11.25
N GLU A 9 7.71 -26.84 -11.26
CA GLU A 9 6.54 -26.87 -12.16
C GLU A 9 5.56 -25.73 -11.84
N LEU A 10 5.27 -25.51 -10.57
CA LEU A 10 4.44 -24.40 -10.09
C LEU A 10 5.03 -23.04 -10.49
N TRP A 11 6.34 -22.89 -10.34
CA TRP A 11 7.06 -21.68 -10.75
C TRP A 11 6.99 -21.44 -12.25
N MET A 12 7.24 -22.47 -13.04
CA MET A 12 7.16 -22.37 -14.52
C MET A 12 5.75 -22.00 -14.97
N THR A 13 4.73 -22.64 -14.39
CA THR A 13 3.32 -22.35 -14.71
C THR A 13 2.97 -20.90 -14.34
N PHE A 14 3.41 -20.44 -13.18
CA PHE A 14 3.20 -19.06 -12.73
C PHE A 14 3.90 -18.05 -13.63
N LEU A 15 5.18 -18.29 -13.98
CA LEU A 15 5.93 -17.45 -14.92
C LEU A 15 5.28 -17.38 -16.30
N ASP A 16 4.77 -18.51 -16.78
CA ASP A 16 4.07 -18.56 -18.05
C ASP A 16 2.75 -17.78 -18.01
N GLU A 17 2.03 -17.79 -16.88
CA GLU A 17 0.85 -16.98 -16.71
C GLU A 17 1.18 -15.48 -16.60
N LEU A 18 2.27 -15.11 -15.92
CA LEU A 18 2.75 -13.72 -15.87
C LEU A 18 3.20 -13.21 -17.24
N LYS A 19 3.89 -14.05 -18.02
CA LYS A 19 4.37 -13.70 -19.37
C LYS A 19 3.25 -13.63 -20.41
N LYS A 20 2.20 -14.45 -20.28
CA LYS A 20 1.04 -14.46 -21.19
C LYS A 20 0.15 -13.23 -21.03
N LYS A 21 0.28 -12.53 -19.92
CA LYS A 21 -0.45 -11.25 -19.70
C LYS A 21 0.46 -10.08 -20.08
N GLU A 22 0.55 -9.77 -21.36
CA GLU A 22 0.66 -8.37 -21.77
C GLU A 22 -0.65 -7.72 -21.31
N VAL A 23 -0.68 -7.29 -20.05
CA VAL A 23 -1.80 -6.49 -19.55
C VAL A 23 -1.68 -5.15 -20.26
N PRO A 24 -2.64 -4.79 -21.11
CA PRO A 24 -2.58 -3.48 -21.77
C PRO A 24 -2.49 -2.40 -20.71
N MET A 25 -1.66 -1.38 -20.98
CA MET A 25 -1.60 -0.20 -20.11
C MET A 25 -3.00 0.36 -19.94
N VAL A 26 -3.38 0.62 -18.69
CA VAL A 26 -4.71 1.17 -18.35
C VAL A 26 -4.73 2.69 -18.37
N ARG A 27 -3.54 3.32 -18.35
CA ARG A 27 -3.38 4.76 -18.46
C ARG A 27 -2.60 5.15 -19.71
N SER A 28 -2.56 6.44 -20.04
CA SER A 28 -1.80 6.94 -21.18
C SER A 28 -0.29 6.65 -21.02
N LYS A 29 0.45 6.68 -22.14
CA LYS A 29 1.91 6.51 -22.13
C LYS A 29 2.64 7.53 -21.25
N LYS A 30 2.05 8.72 -21.04
CA LYS A 30 2.62 9.78 -20.20
C LYS A 30 2.62 9.38 -18.73
N PHE A 31 1.53 8.77 -18.26
CA PHE A 31 1.39 8.35 -16.86
C PHE A 31 1.93 6.94 -16.62
N GLY A 32 1.73 6.01 -17.57
CA GLY A 32 2.10 4.61 -17.38
C GLY A 32 1.30 3.94 -16.25
N ASP A 33 1.63 2.71 -15.95
CA ASP A 33 0.97 1.93 -14.88
C ASP A 33 1.79 1.90 -13.58
N GLU A 34 2.40 3.04 -13.25
CA GLU A 34 3.17 3.25 -12.01
C GLU A 34 2.78 4.57 -11.37
N VAL A 35 2.89 4.65 -10.05
CA VAL A 35 2.71 5.86 -9.26
C VAL A 35 3.94 6.11 -8.40
N ASN A 36 4.22 7.37 -8.06
CA ASN A 36 5.31 7.68 -7.15
C ASN A 36 5.03 7.05 -5.77
N LEU A 37 6.08 6.51 -5.18
CA LEU A 37 6.09 5.88 -3.85
C LEU A 37 5.43 6.73 -2.76
N SER A 38 5.55 8.06 -2.84
CA SER A 38 4.94 8.96 -1.86
C SER A 38 3.40 8.89 -1.85
N VAL A 39 2.76 8.57 -2.97
CA VAL A 39 1.28 8.52 -3.07
C VAL A 39 0.68 7.48 -2.12
N PRO A 40 1.01 6.18 -2.22
CA PRO A 40 0.52 5.19 -1.27
C PRO A 40 0.98 5.46 0.16
N GLN A 41 2.23 5.89 0.36
CA GLN A 41 2.76 6.16 1.71
C GLN A 41 2.01 7.28 2.41
N MET A 42 1.81 8.42 1.76
CA MET A 42 1.09 9.54 2.37
C MET A 42 -0.33 9.12 2.76
N ARG A 43 -1.02 8.40 1.88
CA ARG A 43 -2.36 7.91 2.13
C ARG A 43 -2.41 6.98 3.36
N LEU A 44 -1.57 5.95 3.39
CA LEU A 44 -1.53 5.00 4.50
C LEU A 44 -1.18 5.69 5.83
N LEU A 45 -0.13 6.50 5.86
CA LEU A 45 0.33 7.17 7.06
C LEU A 45 -0.67 8.16 7.63
N LEU A 46 -1.33 8.93 6.77
CA LEU A 46 -2.33 9.88 7.21
C LEU A 46 -3.58 9.19 7.75
N LEU A 47 -3.97 8.06 7.16
CA LEU A 47 -5.06 7.23 7.67
C LEU A 47 -4.73 6.59 9.02
N CYS A 48 -3.46 6.30 9.31
CA CYS A 48 -3.01 5.80 10.62
C CYS A 48 -3.22 6.81 11.77
N LYS A 49 -3.56 8.07 11.49
CA LYS A 49 -4.03 9.02 12.52
C LYS A 49 -5.38 8.60 13.12
N ASN A 50 -6.18 7.83 12.40
CA ASN A 50 -7.36 7.18 12.95
C ASN A 50 -6.92 5.90 13.68
N PRO A 51 -7.11 5.78 14.99
CA PRO A 51 -6.60 4.64 15.78
C PRO A 51 -7.21 3.29 15.37
N ARG A 52 -8.31 3.29 14.63
CA ARG A 52 -8.92 2.06 14.10
C ARG A 52 -8.35 1.60 12.76
N PHE A 53 -7.59 2.47 12.11
CA PHE A 53 -7.08 2.16 10.77
C PHE A 53 -6.03 1.03 10.76
N PRO A 54 -5.04 0.99 11.68
CA PRO A 54 -4.08 -0.11 11.73
C PRO A 54 -4.75 -1.50 11.78
N ILE A 55 -5.74 -1.66 12.65
CA ILE A 55 -6.52 -2.91 12.75
C ILE A 55 -7.27 -3.20 11.45
N SER A 56 -7.90 -2.19 10.87
CA SER A 56 -8.70 -2.34 9.64
C SER A 56 -7.84 -2.78 8.47
N ILE A 57 -6.72 -2.08 8.22
CA ILE A 57 -5.84 -2.41 7.09
C ILE A 57 -5.16 -3.76 7.28
N TYR A 58 -4.68 -4.08 8.48
CA TYR A 58 -4.12 -5.39 8.80
C TYR A 58 -5.12 -6.51 8.53
N THR A 59 -6.33 -6.42 9.11
CA THR A 59 -7.35 -7.48 8.98
C THR A 59 -7.77 -7.66 7.53
N SER A 60 -7.98 -6.57 6.79
CA SER A 60 -8.40 -6.62 5.39
C SER A 60 -7.31 -7.19 4.50
N SER A 61 -6.07 -6.78 4.67
CA SER A 61 -4.93 -7.30 3.91
C SER A 61 -4.68 -8.78 4.23
N TYR A 62 -4.79 -9.18 5.50
CA TYR A 62 -4.73 -10.60 5.91
C TYR A 62 -5.78 -11.45 5.17
N GLN A 63 -7.04 -11.05 5.22
CA GLN A 63 -8.13 -11.78 4.58
C GLN A 63 -8.02 -11.79 3.06
N GLY A 64 -7.64 -10.67 2.46
CA GLY A 64 -7.42 -10.53 1.02
C GLY A 64 -6.29 -11.43 0.54
N ALA A 65 -5.14 -11.34 1.17
CA ALA A 65 -3.95 -12.11 0.82
C ALA A 65 -4.16 -13.62 1.03
N LYS A 66 -4.81 -14.01 2.11
CA LYS A 66 -5.15 -15.41 2.38
C LYS A 66 -6.05 -16.00 1.29
N ARG A 67 -7.10 -15.27 0.87
CA ARG A 67 -7.97 -15.70 -0.24
C ARG A 67 -7.22 -15.79 -1.56
N ASN A 68 -6.37 -14.82 -1.86
CA ASN A 68 -5.58 -14.81 -3.08
C ASN A 68 -4.58 -15.96 -3.12
N ALA A 69 -3.89 -16.24 -2.00
CA ALA A 69 -3.00 -17.38 -1.89
C ALA A 69 -3.73 -18.70 -2.15
N TYR A 70 -4.89 -18.93 -1.54
CA TYR A 70 -5.71 -20.12 -1.84
C TYR A 70 -6.16 -20.20 -3.30
N ALA A 71 -6.47 -19.06 -3.94
CA ALA A 71 -6.85 -19.05 -5.35
C ALA A 71 -5.67 -19.41 -6.25
N ILE A 72 -4.49 -18.90 -5.95
CA ILE A 72 -3.24 -19.26 -6.66
C ILE A 72 -2.94 -20.74 -6.47
N MET A 73 -2.95 -21.23 -5.25
CA MET A 73 -2.66 -22.63 -4.93
C MET A 73 -3.61 -23.60 -5.67
N ARG A 74 -4.91 -23.26 -5.77
CA ARG A 74 -5.88 -24.05 -6.54
C ARG A 74 -5.62 -24.04 -8.03
N LYS A 75 -5.22 -22.89 -8.60
CA LYS A 75 -4.86 -22.78 -10.03
C LYS A 75 -3.62 -23.60 -10.38
N LEU A 76 -2.72 -23.77 -9.42
CA LEU A 76 -1.48 -24.48 -9.57
C LEU A 76 -1.63 -25.96 -9.20
N ASP A 77 -2.87 -26.46 -9.00
CA ASP A 77 -3.17 -27.84 -8.61
C ASP A 77 -2.30 -28.35 -7.43
N MET A 78 -1.99 -27.45 -6.47
CA MET A 78 -1.20 -27.83 -5.30
C MET A 78 -1.88 -28.96 -4.54
N PRO A 79 -1.13 -30.02 -4.16
CA PRO A 79 -1.70 -31.14 -3.44
C PRO A 79 -2.42 -30.68 -2.15
N PRO A 80 -3.62 -31.21 -1.87
CA PRO A 80 -4.35 -30.84 -0.64
C PRO A 80 -3.57 -31.16 0.64
N ASP A 81 -2.61 -32.08 0.55
CA ASP A 81 -1.75 -32.53 1.66
C ASP A 81 -0.48 -31.67 1.83
N PHE A 82 -0.28 -30.62 1.01
CA PHE A 82 0.86 -29.72 1.14
C PHE A 82 0.97 -29.14 2.54
N TYR A 83 -0.14 -28.77 3.15
CA TYR A 83 -0.23 -28.21 4.50
C TYR A 83 0.21 -29.20 5.60
N TRP A 84 -0.18 -30.47 5.46
CA TRP A 84 0.09 -31.50 6.47
C TRP A 84 1.56 -31.90 6.51
N LYS A 85 2.29 -31.69 5.44
CA LYS A 85 3.71 -32.05 5.35
C LYS A 85 4.58 -31.11 6.19
N PHE A 86 4.18 -29.84 6.35
CA PHE A 86 4.97 -28.87 7.11
C PHE A 86 5.23 -29.33 8.56
N GLU A 87 4.24 -29.90 9.23
CA GLU A 87 4.39 -30.41 10.60
C GLU A 87 5.32 -31.61 10.72
N SER A 88 5.57 -32.30 9.62
CA SER A 88 6.47 -33.44 9.57
C SER A 88 7.91 -33.09 9.19
N TRP A 89 8.18 -31.83 8.89
CA TRP A 89 9.51 -31.38 8.50
C TRP A 89 10.36 -31.01 9.71
N THR A 90 11.67 -31.09 9.54
CA THR A 90 12.62 -30.44 10.45
C THR A 90 12.60 -28.93 10.20
N ASP A 91 13.05 -28.14 11.18
CA ASP A 91 13.14 -26.69 11.03
C ASP A 91 14.01 -26.28 9.82
N GLU A 92 15.12 -26.99 9.60
CA GLU A 92 15.97 -26.78 8.40
C GLU A 92 15.20 -27.03 7.10
N ARG A 93 14.39 -28.09 7.04
CA ARG A 93 13.58 -28.39 5.85
C ARG A 93 12.46 -27.38 5.66
N ALA A 94 11.82 -26.95 6.73
CA ALA A 94 10.80 -25.90 6.69
C ALA A 94 11.39 -24.58 6.15
N LEU A 95 12.52 -24.17 6.69
CA LEU A 95 13.25 -22.98 6.25
C LEU A 95 13.62 -23.09 4.77
N GLU A 96 14.19 -24.22 4.33
CA GLU A 96 14.55 -24.46 2.93
C GLU A 96 13.36 -24.33 1.99
N VAL A 97 12.25 -25.01 2.29
CA VAL A 97 11.05 -25.02 1.45
C VAL A 97 10.38 -23.65 1.43
N LEU A 98 10.18 -23.02 2.60
CA LEU A 98 9.59 -21.70 2.68
C LEU A 98 10.47 -20.65 1.96
N SER A 99 11.80 -20.73 2.11
CA SER A 99 12.73 -19.87 1.41
C SER A 99 12.63 -20.06 -0.11
N LYS A 100 12.56 -21.31 -0.60
CA LYS A 100 12.38 -21.57 -2.04
C LYS A 100 11.06 -21.01 -2.57
N VAL A 101 9.95 -21.28 -1.90
CA VAL A 101 8.62 -20.76 -2.30
C VAL A 101 8.61 -19.23 -2.23
N THR A 102 9.09 -18.65 -1.14
CA THR A 102 9.12 -17.20 -0.95
C THR A 102 10.03 -16.53 -1.97
N ASN A 103 11.26 -17.01 -2.14
CA ASN A 103 12.23 -16.40 -3.06
C ASN A 103 11.85 -16.60 -4.53
N LYS A 104 11.27 -17.74 -4.91
CA LYS A 104 10.90 -17.99 -6.31
C LYS A 104 9.56 -17.36 -6.70
N ILE A 105 8.59 -17.29 -5.79
CA ILE A 105 7.24 -16.85 -6.12
C ILE A 105 6.97 -15.45 -5.55
N PHE A 106 6.99 -15.32 -4.23
CA PHE A 106 6.56 -14.06 -3.60
C PHE A 106 7.57 -12.94 -3.80
N ARG A 107 8.87 -13.22 -3.71
CA ARG A 107 9.91 -12.22 -3.97
C ARG A 107 9.80 -11.65 -5.39
N GLU A 108 9.58 -12.50 -6.40
CA GLU A 108 9.46 -12.03 -7.78
C GLU A 108 8.16 -11.25 -8.02
N ILE A 109 7.05 -11.63 -7.35
CA ILE A 109 5.81 -10.85 -7.37
C ILE A 109 6.05 -9.47 -6.74
N MET A 110 6.60 -9.43 -5.54
CA MET A 110 6.85 -8.18 -4.82
C MET A 110 7.84 -7.29 -5.57
N LYS A 111 8.88 -7.88 -6.18
CA LYS A 111 9.82 -7.17 -7.03
C LYS A 111 9.13 -6.60 -8.29
N ALA A 112 8.27 -7.39 -8.95
CA ALA A 112 7.53 -6.93 -10.13
C ALA A 112 6.57 -5.78 -9.80
N ASN A 113 5.93 -5.83 -8.62
CA ASN A 113 5.09 -4.76 -8.09
C ASN A 113 5.89 -3.61 -7.48
N LYS A 114 7.23 -3.74 -7.42
CA LYS A 114 8.13 -2.80 -6.77
C LYS A 114 7.80 -2.58 -5.28
N GLU A 115 7.36 -3.62 -4.57
CA GLU A 115 7.02 -3.58 -3.15
C GLU A 115 8.26 -3.68 -2.23
N GLY A 116 9.29 -4.42 -2.68
CA GLY A 116 10.54 -4.67 -1.96
C GLY A 116 11.11 -6.06 -2.25
N PHE A 117 12.15 -6.45 -1.51
CA PHE A 117 12.80 -7.75 -1.60
C PHE A 117 12.53 -8.59 -0.36
N LEU A 118 11.67 -9.58 -0.49
CA LEU A 118 11.26 -10.47 0.59
C LEU A 118 12.24 -11.64 0.77
N CYS A 119 12.61 -11.92 2.02
CA CYS A 119 13.42 -13.09 2.41
C CYS A 119 12.81 -13.79 3.64
N VAL A 120 13.05 -15.11 3.76
CA VAL A 120 12.76 -15.88 4.96
C VAL A 120 14.05 -16.07 5.72
N GLU A 121 14.11 -15.60 6.97
CA GLU A 121 15.28 -15.67 7.83
C GLU A 121 15.24 -16.88 8.76
N LYS A 122 14.04 -17.22 9.23
CA LYS A 122 13.83 -18.31 10.18
C LYS A 122 12.48 -18.98 9.97
N ALA A 123 12.43 -20.29 10.17
CA ALA A 123 11.19 -21.03 10.28
C ALA A 123 11.35 -22.18 11.30
N THR A 124 10.41 -22.29 12.24
CA THR A 124 10.30 -23.44 13.15
C THR A 124 9.04 -24.22 12.86
N THR A 125 9.10 -25.53 13.05
CA THR A 125 8.01 -26.47 12.74
C THR A 125 7.30 -26.99 13.97
N ASP A 126 7.72 -26.62 15.18
CA ASP A 126 7.04 -27.03 16.41
C ASP A 126 5.57 -26.60 16.34
N PRO A 127 4.60 -27.54 16.34
CA PRO A 127 3.19 -27.21 16.26
C PRO A 127 2.68 -26.31 17.37
N GLU A 128 3.35 -26.32 18.51
CA GLU A 128 3.01 -25.49 19.68
C GLU A 128 3.71 -24.13 19.64
N ASP A 129 4.81 -24.00 18.88
CA ASP A 129 5.59 -22.76 18.78
C ASP A 129 6.07 -22.49 17.34
N ILE A 130 5.13 -22.48 16.39
CA ILE A 130 5.41 -22.05 15.02
C ILE A 130 5.90 -20.60 15.04
N GLU A 131 7.09 -20.40 14.50
CA GLU A 131 7.68 -19.08 14.37
C GLU A 131 8.36 -18.94 12.99
N ILE A 132 7.96 -17.92 12.23
CA ILE A 132 8.53 -17.61 10.93
C ILE A 132 8.92 -16.14 10.95
N ILE A 133 10.18 -15.87 10.64
CA ILE A 133 10.72 -14.52 10.53
C ILE A 133 10.95 -14.23 9.06
N LEU A 134 10.31 -13.15 8.58
CA LEU A 134 10.47 -12.62 7.23
C LEU A 134 11.13 -11.24 7.31
N THR A 135 12.03 -10.95 6.38
CA THR A 135 12.56 -9.60 6.18
C THR A 135 12.14 -9.04 4.83
N LEU A 136 11.92 -7.74 4.79
CA LEU A 136 11.57 -6.98 3.59
C LEU A 136 12.49 -5.78 3.45
N ASP A 137 13.43 -5.88 2.51
CA ASP A 137 14.29 -4.78 2.12
C ASP A 137 13.55 -3.85 1.15
N GLU A 138 13.91 -2.57 1.15
CA GLU A 138 13.30 -1.55 0.30
C GLU A 138 11.76 -1.43 0.42
N CYS A 139 11.25 -1.66 1.63
CA CYS A 139 9.82 -1.70 1.92
C CYS A 139 9.07 -0.45 1.45
N VAL A 140 8.11 -0.65 0.54
CA VAL A 140 7.32 0.41 -0.08
C VAL A 140 6.49 1.23 0.92
N GLU A 141 6.08 0.64 2.05
CA GLU A 141 5.22 1.35 3.01
C GLU A 141 5.97 2.39 3.85
N CYS A 142 7.24 2.18 4.13
CA CYS A 142 7.91 2.94 5.17
C CYS A 142 9.26 3.55 4.77
N LEU A 143 9.86 3.15 3.66
CA LEU A 143 11.17 3.68 3.28
C LEU A 143 11.10 5.19 2.96
N GLY A 144 12.02 5.95 3.52
CA GLY A 144 12.02 7.42 3.41
C GLY A 144 11.04 8.12 4.37
N ILE A 145 10.36 7.35 5.22
CA ILE A 145 9.54 7.87 6.33
C ILE A 145 10.38 7.89 7.61
N GLU A 146 10.17 8.90 8.43
CA GLU A 146 10.74 8.99 9.77
C GLU A 146 9.62 9.16 10.80
N VAL A 147 9.38 8.11 11.58
CA VAL A 147 8.41 8.15 12.69
C VAL A 147 9.05 8.79 13.91
N LYS A 148 8.36 9.79 14.48
CA LYS A 148 8.79 10.49 15.71
C LYS A 148 8.54 9.62 16.95
N PRO A 149 9.29 9.84 18.04
CA PRO A 149 9.03 9.13 19.30
C PRO A 149 7.62 9.40 19.86
N PRO A 150 6.96 8.40 20.49
CA PRO A 150 7.43 7.02 20.60
C PRO A 150 7.45 6.33 19.24
N LYS A 151 8.59 5.71 18.89
CA LYS A 151 8.74 5.02 17.61
C LYS A 151 7.92 3.75 17.59
N HIS A 152 7.10 3.59 16.57
CA HIS A 152 6.25 2.42 16.38
C HIS A 152 6.37 1.93 14.92
N PRO A 153 6.52 0.62 14.67
CA PRO A 153 6.45 0.06 13.33
C PRO A 153 5.12 0.38 12.65
N ILE A 154 5.13 0.58 11.32
CA ILE A 154 3.98 1.15 10.58
C ILE A 154 3.53 0.34 9.36
N CYS A 155 4.18 -0.79 9.05
CA CYS A 155 3.87 -1.57 7.85
C CYS A 155 2.70 -2.55 8.08
N PHE A 156 1.54 -2.00 8.43
CA PHE A 156 0.34 -2.78 8.78
C PHE A 156 -0.21 -3.59 7.60
N TYR A 157 -0.13 -3.04 6.39
CA TYR A 157 -0.57 -3.73 5.18
C TYR A 157 0.30 -4.95 4.90
N HIS A 158 1.64 -4.81 4.90
CA HIS A 158 2.54 -5.95 4.70
C HIS A 158 2.44 -6.97 5.82
N ALA A 159 2.35 -6.54 7.08
CA ALA A 159 2.17 -7.46 8.20
C ALA A 159 0.93 -8.35 8.00
N GLY A 160 -0.21 -7.75 7.64
CA GLY A 160 -1.43 -8.49 7.32
C GLY A 160 -1.26 -9.39 6.09
N THR A 161 -0.73 -8.85 5.00
CA THR A 161 -0.53 -9.58 3.74
C THR A 161 0.36 -10.81 3.92
N LEU A 162 1.53 -10.64 4.52
CA LEU A 162 2.48 -11.73 4.74
C LEU A 162 1.91 -12.79 5.68
N THR A 163 1.25 -12.36 6.75
CA THR A 163 0.58 -13.29 7.68
C THR A 163 -0.51 -14.08 6.98
N GLY A 164 -1.32 -13.42 6.14
CA GLY A 164 -2.38 -14.08 5.36
C GLY A 164 -1.85 -15.12 4.38
N ILE A 165 -0.76 -14.80 3.65
CA ILE A 165 -0.09 -15.72 2.72
C ILE A 165 0.45 -16.94 3.48
N ILE A 166 1.22 -16.73 4.54
CA ILE A 166 1.81 -17.83 5.32
C ILE A 166 0.71 -18.68 5.99
N SER A 167 -0.34 -18.06 6.51
CA SER A 167 -1.50 -18.79 7.06
C SER A 167 -2.15 -19.69 6.02
N ALA A 168 -2.28 -19.21 4.76
CA ALA A 168 -2.81 -20.02 3.67
C ALA A 168 -1.87 -21.18 3.30
N LEU A 169 -0.55 -20.90 3.17
CA LEU A 169 0.45 -21.91 2.85
C LEU A 169 0.52 -23.03 3.89
N LEU A 170 0.37 -22.69 5.17
CA LEU A 170 0.43 -23.66 6.26
C LEU A 170 -0.94 -24.24 6.64
N GLY A 171 -2.03 -23.74 6.03
CA GLY A 171 -3.39 -24.19 6.39
C GLY A 171 -3.78 -23.87 7.85
N LYS A 172 -3.15 -22.88 8.48
CA LYS A 172 -3.32 -22.52 9.89
C LYS A 172 -3.68 -21.05 10.05
N GLU A 173 -4.43 -20.72 11.09
CA GLU A 173 -4.62 -19.33 11.52
C GLU A 173 -3.39 -18.93 12.34
N LEU A 174 -2.67 -17.95 11.81
CA LEU A 174 -1.48 -17.40 12.45
C LEU A 174 -1.70 -15.92 12.74
N ASP A 175 -1.01 -15.41 13.73
CA ASP A 175 -0.84 -13.99 14.01
C ASP A 175 0.53 -13.54 13.52
N GLY A 176 0.63 -12.28 13.08
CA GLY A 176 1.91 -11.74 12.65
C GLY A 176 1.96 -10.23 12.82
N TYR A 177 3.13 -9.71 13.12
CA TYR A 177 3.34 -8.29 13.33
C TYR A 177 4.77 -7.89 12.97
N GLU A 178 4.98 -6.60 12.74
CA GLU A 178 6.30 -6.04 12.43
C GLU A 178 7.09 -5.82 13.71
N THR A 179 8.28 -6.41 13.79
CA THR A 179 9.20 -6.31 14.94
C THR A 179 10.25 -5.24 14.75
N ARG A 180 10.62 -4.94 13.50
CA ARG A 180 11.57 -3.91 13.11
C ARG A 180 11.08 -3.21 11.85
N CYS A 181 11.23 -1.89 11.78
CA CYS A 181 10.75 -1.07 10.67
C CYS A 181 11.81 -0.05 10.23
N CYS A 182 11.98 0.13 8.91
CA CYS A 182 12.88 1.16 8.38
C CYS A 182 12.47 2.57 8.85
N ALA A 183 11.18 2.87 8.96
CA ALA A 183 10.70 4.17 9.45
C ALA A 183 11.07 4.47 10.91
N THR A 184 11.46 3.46 11.68
CA THR A 184 11.91 3.61 13.08
C THR A 184 13.42 3.54 13.23
N GLY A 185 14.16 3.43 12.12
CA GLY A 185 15.61 3.37 12.05
C GLY A 185 16.17 1.95 11.91
N GLY A 186 15.35 0.96 11.58
CA GLY A 186 15.81 -0.37 11.18
C GLY A 186 16.43 -0.37 9.79
N GLU A 187 17.35 -1.30 9.52
CA GLU A 187 17.95 -1.48 8.20
C GLU A 187 16.95 -2.02 7.18
N ASN A 188 16.05 -2.89 7.63
CA ASN A 188 14.93 -3.46 6.88
C ASN A 188 13.69 -3.58 7.76
N CYS A 189 12.58 -3.98 7.16
CA CYS A 189 11.39 -4.39 7.91
C CYS A 189 11.47 -5.87 8.24
N GLU A 190 11.15 -6.24 9.48
CA GLU A 190 11.14 -7.62 9.94
C GLU A 190 9.75 -7.95 10.50
N PHE A 191 9.22 -9.09 10.08
CA PHE A 191 7.90 -9.57 10.46
C PHE A 191 8.02 -10.93 11.15
N LEU A 192 7.46 -11.02 12.34
CA LEU A 192 7.30 -12.26 13.07
C LEU A 192 5.89 -12.80 12.85
N ILE A 193 5.79 -14.02 12.33
CA ILE A 193 4.52 -14.73 12.09
C ILE A 193 4.53 -16.01 12.93
N GLY A 194 3.50 -16.21 13.75
CA GLY A 194 3.47 -17.33 14.67
C GLY A 194 2.09 -17.86 14.97
N LYS A 195 2.02 -18.84 15.89
CA LYS A 195 0.77 -19.46 16.31
C LYS A 195 -0.14 -18.41 16.94
N LYS A 196 -1.42 -18.45 16.59
CA LYS A 196 -2.47 -17.65 17.22
C LYS A 196 -2.43 -17.81 18.73
N GLY A 197 -2.18 -16.73 19.46
CA GLY A 197 -2.03 -16.73 20.93
C GLY A 197 -0.87 -15.88 21.45
N LYS A 198 -0.01 -15.33 20.60
CA LYS A 198 0.94 -14.26 20.96
C LYS A 198 0.22 -12.89 20.97
N GLY A 199 -1.06 -12.88 21.38
CA GLY A 199 -2.05 -11.82 21.17
C GLY A 199 -1.69 -10.45 21.74
N GLU A 200 -0.93 -10.37 22.85
CA GLU A 200 -0.60 -9.06 23.46
C GLU A 200 0.32 -8.22 22.56
N GLU A 201 1.31 -8.82 21.91
CA GLU A 201 2.22 -8.11 21.01
C GLU A 201 1.49 -7.61 19.75
N LEU A 202 0.65 -8.47 19.16
CA LEU A 202 -0.18 -8.08 18.01
C LEU A 202 -1.17 -6.98 18.40
N GLU A 203 -1.85 -7.11 19.54
CA GLU A 203 -2.77 -6.09 20.03
C GLU A 203 -2.05 -4.75 20.24
N LYS A 204 -0.89 -4.77 20.87
CA LYS A 204 -0.05 -3.61 21.05
C LYS A 204 0.42 -3.01 19.72
N TYR A 205 0.80 -3.86 18.77
CA TYR A 205 1.19 -3.43 17.42
C TYR A 205 0.04 -2.74 16.69
N LEU A 206 -1.17 -3.30 16.76
CA LEU A 206 -2.35 -2.77 16.07
C LEU A 206 -2.99 -1.56 16.78
N ASN A 207 -2.59 -1.27 18.01
CA ASN A 207 -3.05 -0.11 18.79
C ASN A 207 -1.88 0.84 19.15
N PRO A 208 -1.18 1.39 18.15
CA PRO A 208 0.04 2.17 18.37
C PRO A 208 -0.18 3.50 19.09
N GLY A 209 -1.43 3.89 19.32
CA GLY A 209 -1.76 5.25 19.74
C GLY A 209 -1.57 6.25 18.59
N LYS A 210 -1.05 7.43 18.90
CA LYS A 210 -0.83 8.48 17.90
C LYS A 210 0.52 8.28 17.21
N ILE A 211 0.50 7.98 15.91
CA ILE A 211 1.69 7.93 15.07
C ILE A 211 1.98 9.34 14.54
N GLU A 212 3.16 9.85 14.80
CA GLU A 212 3.64 11.12 14.26
C GLU A 212 4.82 10.91 13.31
N PHE A 213 4.80 11.59 12.18
CA PHE A 213 5.87 11.60 11.18
C PHE A 213 6.02 13.01 10.58
N SER A 214 7.19 13.26 9.94
CA SER A 214 7.44 14.53 9.26
C SER A 214 6.88 14.50 7.84
N LEU A 215 5.72 15.13 7.64
CA LEU A 215 5.12 15.26 6.33
C LEU A 215 6.00 16.10 5.39
N ASP A 216 6.49 17.25 5.87
CA ASP A 216 7.30 18.18 5.07
C ASP A 216 8.57 17.51 4.54
N LYS A 217 9.29 16.80 5.41
CA LYS A 217 10.47 16.03 5.01
C LYS A 217 10.15 14.98 3.96
N ARG A 218 8.98 14.32 4.06
CA ARG A 218 8.57 13.32 3.07
C ARG A 218 8.19 13.95 1.73
N LEU A 219 7.57 15.15 1.74
CA LEU A 219 7.27 15.92 0.54
C LEU A 219 8.54 16.44 -0.13
N GLU A 220 9.52 16.93 0.64
CA GLU A 220 10.85 17.31 0.12
C GLU A 220 11.50 16.14 -0.62
N ILE A 221 11.54 14.96 -0.01
CA ILE A 221 12.08 13.74 -0.64
C ILE A 221 11.28 13.39 -1.90
N ALA A 222 9.96 13.56 -1.91
CA ALA A 222 9.13 13.27 -3.08
C ALA A 222 9.45 14.19 -4.26
N LEU A 223 9.80 15.44 -4.00
CA LEU A 223 10.14 16.44 -5.05
C LEU A 223 11.61 16.39 -5.47
N ASP A 224 12.47 15.71 -4.71
CA ASP A 224 13.88 15.54 -5.08
C ASP A 224 14.02 14.47 -6.17
N THR A 225 14.16 14.93 -7.41
CA THR A 225 14.33 14.07 -8.59
C THR A 225 15.69 13.39 -8.67
N GLY A 226 16.66 13.81 -7.86
CA GLY A 226 18.03 13.29 -7.84
C GLY A 226 18.24 12.12 -6.89
N THR A 227 17.34 11.92 -5.94
CA THR A 227 17.47 10.90 -4.90
C THR A 227 16.64 9.67 -5.21
N ASN A 228 17.30 8.55 -5.53
CA ASN A 228 16.66 7.24 -5.51
C ASN A 228 16.71 6.67 -4.09
N LEU A 229 15.54 6.48 -3.49
CA LEU A 229 15.42 5.85 -2.18
C LEU A 229 15.69 4.34 -2.24
N ARG A 230 15.53 3.72 -3.42
CA ARG A 230 15.56 2.28 -3.62
C ARG A 230 16.25 1.90 -4.92
N GLU A 231 16.80 0.69 -5.00
CA GLU A 231 17.23 0.09 -6.27
C GLU A 231 16.04 -0.13 -7.22
N LEU A 232 14.86 -0.45 -6.66
CA LEU A 232 13.60 -0.58 -7.41
C LEU A 232 13.05 0.75 -7.95
N GLY A 233 13.69 1.88 -7.62
CA GLY A 233 13.25 3.22 -7.99
C GLY A 233 12.18 3.80 -7.07
N ASN A 234 11.77 5.04 -7.35
CA ASN A 234 10.83 5.80 -6.53
C ASN A 234 9.36 5.62 -6.97
N GLU A 235 9.07 4.63 -7.79
CA GLU A 235 7.73 4.32 -8.28
C GLU A 235 7.29 2.93 -7.84
N VAL A 236 5.99 2.71 -7.77
CA VAL A 236 5.36 1.42 -7.47
C VAL A 236 4.33 1.08 -8.53
N ASP A 237 4.07 -0.21 -8.71
CA ASP A 237 3.04 -0.68 -9.62
C ASP A 237 1.66 -0.13 -9.23
N LEU A 238 0.90 0.32 -10.22
CA LEU A 238 -0.45 0.87 -10.03
C LEU A 238 -1.39 -0.13 -9.35
N ARG A 239 -1.25 -1.43 -9.66
CA ARG A 239 -2.10 -2.48 -9.09
C ARG A 239 -1.83 -2.68 -7.61
N TYR A 240 -0.55 -2.59 -7.17
CA TYR A 240 -0.22 -2.60 -5.76
C TYR A 240 -0.96 -1.47 -5.03
N TYR A 241 -0.86 -0.25 -5.56
CA TYR A 241 -1.55 0.90 -4.98
C TYR A 241 -3.07 0.69 -4.89
N GLN A 242 -3.67 0.20 -5.98
CA GLN A 242 -5.10 -0.09 -6.02
C GLN A 242 -5.50 -1.22 -5.06
N LEU A 243 -4.69 -2.27 -4.90
CA LEU A 243 -4.94 -3.34 -3.93
C LEU A 243 -4.92 -2.85 -2.49
N VAL A 244 -4.02 -1.92 -2.14
CA VAL A 244 -4.00 -1.27 -0.82
C VAL A 244 -5.33 -0.56 -0.55
N ILE A 245 -5.85 0.18 -1.54
CA ILE A 245 -7.14 0.87 -1.43
C ILE A 245 -8.29 -0.13 -1.30
N LEU A 246 -8.37 -1.10 -2.19
CA LEU A 246 -9.44 -2.11 -2.21
C LEU A 246 -9.49 -2.88 -0.89
N ASN A 247 -8.35 -3.33 -0.39
CA ASN A 247 -8.28 -4.03 0.89
C ASN A 247 -8.76 -3.15 2.05
N SER A 248 -8.44 -1.85 2.02
CA SER A 248 -8.88 -0.91 3.04
C SER A 248 -10.40 -0.70 3.06
N LEU A 249 -11.07 -0.88 1.92
CA LEU A 249 -12.52 -0.70 1.76
C LEU A 249 -13.35 -1.95 2.10
N ILE A 250 -12.74 -3.15 2.12
CA ILE A 250 -13.47 -4.42 2.27
C ILE A 250 -14.28 -4.47 3.56
N THR A 251 -13.77 -3.91 4.65
CA THR A 251 -14.39 -4.03 5.99
C THR A 251 -15.60 -3.10 6.16
N ASN A 252 -15.51 -1.86 5.72
CA ASN A 252 -16.62 -0.89 5.76
C ASN A 252 -16.39 0.28 4.79
N PRO A 253 -16.83 0.16 3.51
CA PRO A 253 -16.53 1.14 2.47
C PRO A 253 -16.94 2.57 2.83
N LYS A 254 -18.16 2.76 3.34
CA LYS A 254 -18.69 4.11 3.63
C LYS A 254 -17.96 4.81 4.76
N VAL A 255 -17.69 4.09 5.85
CA VAL A 255 -16.95 4.65 7.00
C VAL A 255 -15.52 4.96 6.61
N PHE A 256 -14.89 4.06 5.84
CA PHE A 256 -13.54 4.28 5.34
C PHE A 256 -13.48 5.48 4.39
N SER A 257 -14.39 5.59 3.42
CA SER A 257 -14.46 6.70 2.47
C SER A 257 -14.64 8.05 3.19
N ALA A 258 -15.56 8.13 4.16
CA ALA A 258 -15.78 9.35 4.95
C ALA A 258 -14.55 9.74 5.78
N SER A 259 -13.94 8.78 6.50
CA SER A 259 -12.72 9.03 7.27
C SER A 259 -11.54 9.44 6.37
N SER A 260 -11.44 8.84 5.20
CA SER A 260 -10.42 9.17 4.21
C SER A 260 -10.61 10.58 3.65
N HIS A 261 -11.86 11.02 3.45
CA HIS A 261 -12.17 12.39 3.02
C HIS A 261 -11.64 13.43 4.02
N ASP A 262 -11.94 13.28 5.30
CA ASP A 262 -11.51 14.25 6.32
C ASP A 262 -9.97 14.32 6.41
N VAL A 263 -9.31 13.17 6.35
CA VAL A 263 -7.85 13.08 6.31
C VAL A 263 -7.29 13.72 5.02
N GLY A 264 -7.95 13.52 3.89
CA GLY A 264 -7.62 14.17 2.63
C GLY A 264 -7.68 15.70 2.72
N VAL A 265 -8.74 16.24 3.33
CA VAL A 265 -8.88 17.71 3.54
C VAL A 265 -7.71 18.26 4.36
N GLU A 266 -7.33 17.59 5.45
CA GLU A 266 -6.17 18.00 6.25
C GLU A 266 -4.87 17.94 5.44
N TYR A 267 -4.68 16.88 4.67
CA TYR A 267 -3.52 16.73 3.81
C TYR A 267 -3.45 17.80 2.73
N GLY A 268 -4.53 18.05 2.00
CA GLY A 268 -4.57 19.05 0.93
C GLY A 268 -4.21 20.45 1.42
N LYS A 269 -4.68 20.85 2.61
CA LYS A 269 -4.31 22.13 3.23
C LYS A 269 -2.81 22.20 3.56
N LYS A 270 -2.26 21.13 4.12
CA LYS A 270 -0.83 21.05 4.45
C LYS A 270 0.04 21.04 3.19
N LEU A 271 -0.39 20.34 2.15
CA LEU A 271 0.29 20.33 0.86
C LEU A 271 0.38 21.75 0.28
N VAL A 272 -0.72 22.51 0.31
CA VAL A 272 -0.71 23.91 -0.15
C VAL A 272 0.29 24.73 0.65
N SER A 273 0.25 24.68 2.00
CA SER A 273 1.20 25.42 2.83
C SER A 273 2.64 25.05 2.54
N PHE A 274 2.94 23.76 2.37
CA PHE A 274 4.27 23.30 2.02
C PHE A 274 4.72 23.83 0.64
N LEU A 275 3.85 23.78 -0.37
CA LEU A 275 4.17 24.27 -1.72
C LEU A 275 4.28 25.80 -1.78
N GLU A 276 3.49 26.54 -0.96
CA GLU A 276 3.63 28.00 -0.76
C GLU A 276 5.06 28.33 -0.32
N ASP A 277 5.54 27.66 0.70
CA ASP A 277 6.88 27.88 1.26
C ASP A 277 7.99 27.39 0.30
N TYR A 278 7.84 26.19 -0.27
CA TYR A 278 8.85 25.57 -1.13
C TYR A 278 9.10 26.34 -2.42
N TYR A 279 8.04 26.83 -3.07
CA TYR A 279 8.14 27.56 -4.36
C TYR A 279 8.07 29.08 -4.19
N ASN A 280 7.87 29.60 -2.97
CA ASN A 280 7.63 31.01 -2.69
C ASN A 280 6.52 31.61 -3.58
N LYS A 281 5.41 30.88 -3.70
CA LYS A 281 4.21 31.26 -4.47
C LYS A 281 2.99 31.21 -3.55
N ASN A 282 1.94 31.94 -3.90
CA ASN A 282 0.72 31.96 -3.10
C ASN A 282 -0.55 32.06 -3.96
N GLY A 283 -1.69 31.76 -3.35
CA GLY A 283 -3.00 31.88 -3.96
C GLY A 283 -3.07 31.13 -5.31
N GLU A 284 -3.59 31.81 -6.33
CA GLU A 284 -3.84 31.19 -7.64
C GLU A 284 -2.59 30.83 -8.43
N GLU A 285 -1.41 31.36 -8.09
CA GLU A 285 -0.14 30.96 -8.71
C GLU A 285 0.24 29.52 -8.40
N LEU A 286 -0.39 28.93 -7.39
CA LEU A 286 -0.19 27.52 -7.01
C LEU A 286 -0.97 26.54 -7.89
N PHE A 287 -1.95 26.97 -8.67
CA PHE A 287 -2.74 26.02 -9.48
C PHE A 287 -1.87 25.23 -10.44
N ASP A 288 -0.97 25.91 -11.15
CA ASP A 288 -0.04 25.26 -12.08
C ASP A 288 0.97 24.37 -11.33
N VAL A 289 1.46 24.83 -10.19
CA VAL A 289 2.39 24.06 -9.35
C VAL A 289 1.74 22.74 -8.87
N ILE A 290 0.50 22.81 -8.40
CA ILE A 290 -0.24 21.65 -7.92
C ILE A 290 -0.55 20.68 -9.05
N SER A 291 -0.96 21.19 -10.23
CA SER A 291 -1.19 20.36 -11.40
C SER A 291 0.10 19.62 -11.81
N GLN A 292 1.23 20.32 -11.83
CA GLN A 292 2.54 19.72 -12.12
C GLN A 292 2.97 18.72 -11.04
N TYR A 293 2.67 19.00 -9.76
CA TYR A 293 2.95 18.08 -8.64
C TYR A 293 2.22 16.73 -8.82
N PHE A 294 0.92 16.76 -9.14
CA PHE A 294 0.17 15.54 -9.38
C PHE A 294 0.65 14.79 -10.62
N GLU A 295 1.01 15.47 -11.69
CA GLU A 295 1.61 14.85 -12.88
C GLU A 295 2.96 14.22 -12.55
N PHE A 296 3.81 14.93 -11.81
CA PHE A 296 5.13 14.44 -11.40
C PHE A 296 5.03 13.16 -10.56
N LEU A 297 4.04 13.09 -9.66
CA LEU A 297 3.76 11.88 -8.88
C LEU A 297 3.09 10.77 -9.69
N LYS A 298 2.74 11.01 -10.93
CA LYS A 298 1.94 10.09 -11.76
C LYS A 298 0.64 9.68 -11.05
N HIS A 299 0.09 10.58 -10.22
CA HIS A 299 -1.11 10.31 -9.44
C HIS A 299 -2.36 10.54 -10.28
N LEU A 300 -2.51 11.74 -10.82
CA LEU A 300 -3.62 12.13 -11.69
C LEU A 300 -3.25 13.32 -12.56
N GLN A 301 -4.01 13.53 -13.63
CA GLN A 301 -4.04 14.79 -14.37
C GLN A 301 -5.19 15.64 -13.83
N VAL A 302 -4.92 16.87 -13.41
CA VAL A 302 -5.93 17.77 -12.85
C VAL A 302 -5.90 19.13 -13.52
N GLU A 303 -7.08 19.66 -13.83
CA GLU A 303 -7.28 21.03 -14.27
C GLU A 303 -7.92 21.85 -13.14
N LEU A 304 -7.16 22.77 -12.60
CA LEU A 304 -7.59 23.74 -11.60
C LEU A 304 -7.74 25.09 -12.29
N LYS A 305 -8.96 25.66 -12.28
CA LYS A 305 -9.22 26.95 -12.93
C LYS A 305 -9.48 28.03 -11.91
N LYS A 306 -8.97 29.23 -12.21
CA LYS A 306 -9.18 30.45 -11.41
C LYS A 306 -10.66 30.70 -11.17
N GLY A 307 -11.04 30.88 -9.90
CA GLY A 307 -12.41 31.13 -9.50
C GLY A 307 -13.36 29.93 -9.63
N ALA A 308 -12.86 28.75 -10.05
CA ALA A 308 -13.69 27.58 -10.26
C ALA A 308 -14.03 26.87 -8.94
N VAL A 309 -15.28 26.47 -8.85
CA VAL A 309 -15.79 25.47 -7.88
C VAL A 309 -15.89 24.07 -8.53
N GLU A 310 -15.31 23.95 -9.72
CA GLU A 310 -15.30 22.71 -10.51
C GLU A 310 -13.87 22.32 -10.84
N ILE A 311 -13.52 21.07 -10.55
CA ILE A 311 -12.23 20.45 -10.88
C ILE A 311 -12.49 19.33 -11.87
N ARG A 312 -11.67 19.26 -12.93
CA ARG A 312 -11.65 18.14 -13.87
C ARG A 312 -10.40 17.31 -13.61
N ALA A 313 -10.58 16.01 -13.38
CA ALA A 313 -9.50 15.08 -13.13
C ALA A 313 -9.57 13.88 -14.09
N ALA A 314 -8.44 13.50 -14.66
CA ALA A 314 -8.29 12.33 -15.53
C ALA A 314 -7.06 11.50 -15.10
N GLU A 315 -6.86 10.34 -15.68
CA GLU A 315 -5.71 9.47 -15.41
C GLU A 315 -5.57 9.11 -13.91
N ILE A 316 -6.70 9.06 -13.20
CA ILE A 316 -6.76 8.92 -11.74
C ILE A 316 -6.27 7.53 -11.33
N ALA A 317 -5.18 7.47 -10.55
CA ALA A 317 -4.52 6.21 -10.17
C ALA A 317 -5.46 5.26 -9.41
N GLU A 318 -6.34 5.78 -8.55
CA GLU A 318 -7.26 5.00 -7.72
C GLU A 318 -8.23 4.12 -8.53
N ILE A 319 -8.65 4.57 -9.69
CA ILE A 319 -9.73 3.94 -10.46
C ILE A 319 -9.38 3.58 -11.90
N SER A 320 -8.17 3.90 -12.37
CA SER A 320 -7.75 3.56 -13.73
C SER A 320 -7.81 2.05 -13.97
N GLY A 321 -8.57 1.61 -14.95
CA GLY A 321 -8.79 0.19 -15.24
C GLY A 321 -9.74 -0.54 -14.27
N LEU A 322 -10.32 0.15 -13.28
CA LEU A 322 -11.29 -0.39 -12.34
C LEU A 322 -12.71 0.16 -12.63
N PRO A 323 -13.76 -0.50 -12.11
CA PRO A 323 -15.10 0.08 -12.11
C PRO A 323 -15.11 1.45 -11.42
N LYS A 324 -15.81 2.42 -12.02
CA LYS A 324 -15.92 3.79 -11.49
C LYS A 324 -16.78 3.74 -10.21
N ASN A 325 -16.10 3.73 -9.05
CA ASN A 325 -16.74 3.68 -7.74
C ASN A 325 -16.24 4.83 -6.87
N GLU A 326 -17.15 5.67 -6.42
CA GLU A 326 -16.88 6.86 -5.61
C GLU A 326 -16.24 6.54 -4.25
N ASP A 327 -16.53 5.37 -3.68
CA ASP A 327 -15.94 4.95 -2.40
C ASP A 327 -14.40 4.87 -2.46
N PHE A 328 -13.82 4.66 -3.66
CA PHE A 328 -12.35 4.66 -3.86
C PHE A 328 -11.75 6.06 -3.82
N LEU A 329 -12.57 7.09 -4.02
CA LEU A 329 -12.15 8.47 -4.23
C LEU A 329 -12.32 9.35 -3.00
N GLY A 330 -12.76 8.83 -1.86
CA GLY A 330 -13.00 9.61 -0.66
C GLY A 330 -11.80 10.47 -0.25
N PHE A 331 -10.59 9.89 -0.23
CA PHE A 331 -9.37 10.62 0.07
C PHE A 331 -9.09 11.73 -0.97
N LEU A 332 -9.20 11.42 -2.26
CA LEU A 332 -8.98 12.36 -3.35
C LEU A 332 -9.95 13.54 -3.29
N PHE A 333 -11.24 13.30 -3.05
CA PHE A 333 -12.22 14.37 -2.90
C PHE A 333 -11.88 15.30 -1.73
N GLY A 334 -11.44 14.73 -0.62
CA GLY A 334 -10.96 15.50 0.53
C GLY A 334 -9.69 16.28 0.21
N GLU A 335 -8.70 15.65 -0.41
CA GLU A 335 -7.44 16.28 -0.79
C GLU A 335 -7.66 17.51 -1.68
N LEU A 336 -8.47 17.38 -2.72
CA LEU A 336 -8.78 18.49 -3.62
C LEU A 336 -9.60 19.60 -2.91
N ALA A 337 -10.55 19.24 -2.03
CA ALA A 337 -11.24 20.22 -1.18
C ALA A 337 -10.29 20.96 -0.25
N GLY A 338 -9.34 20.25 0.34
CA GLY A 338 -8.29 20.83 1.19
C GLY A 338 -7.38 21.78 0.44
N ILE A 339 -6.97 21.40 -0.78
CA ILE A 339 -6.17 22.24 -1.69
C ILE A 339 -6.91 23.52 -2.03
N LEU A 340 -8.16 23.44 -2.48
CA LEU A 340 -8.96 24.62 -2.78
C LEU A 340 -9.13 25.52 -1.55
N SER A 341 -9.39 24.93 -0.37
CA SER A 341 -9.50 25.68 0.89
C SER A 341 -8.19 26.38 1.26
N GLY A 342 -7.06 25.72 1.05
CA GLY A 342 -5.73 26.28 1.30
C GLY A 342 -5.44 27.48 0.41
N ILE A 343 -5.72 27.35 -0.91
CA ILE A 343 -5.48 28.41 -1.90
C ILE A 343 -6.41 29.60 -1.71
N THR A 344 -7.72 29.34 -1.52
CA THR A 344 -8.72 30.42 -1.41
C THR A 344 -8.80 31.04 -0.03
N LYS A 345 -8.22 30.41 0.99
CA LYS A 345 -8.33 30.74 2.41
C LYS A 345 -9.81 30.74 2.91
N GLU A 346 -10.69 30.04 2.17
CA GLU A 346 -12.08 29.86 2.50
C GLU A 346 -12.37 28.37 2.74
N LYS A 347 -13.39 28.05 3.52
CA LYS A 347 -13.81 26.65 3.68
C LYS A 347 -14.48 26.19 2.39
N VAL A 348 -13.95 25.16 1.78
CA VAL A 348 -14.50 24.54 0.58
C VAL A 348 -14.93 23.12 0.90
N VAL A 349 -16.13 22.74 0.45
CA VAL A 349 -16.70 21.41 0.67
C VAL A 349 -17.07 20.76 -0.66
N TYR A 350 -16.83 19.46 -0.73
CA TYR A 350 -17.29 18.62 -1.83
C TYR A 350 -18.82 18.54 -1.84
N THR A 351 -19.44 18.64 -3.01
CA THR A 351 -20.90 18.57 -3.16
C THR A 351 -21.37 17.44 -4.05
N ARG A 352 -20.74 17.26 -5.19
CA ARG A 352 -21.08 16.19 -6.13
C ARG A 352 -19.96 15.92 -7.13
N ASN A 353 -20.04 14.76 -7.78
CA ASN A 353 -19.22 14.42 -8.94
C ASN A 353 -20.06 13.83 -10.07
N THR A 354 -19.47 13.82 -11.26
CA THR A 354 -19.99 13.13 -12.44
C THR A 354 -18.82 12.63 -13.28
N PHE A 355 -19.00 11.50 -13.96
CA PHE A 355 -18.04 11.05 -14.95
C PHE A 355 -18.51 11.49 -16.33
N GLU A 356 -17.65 12.22 -17.04
CA GLU A 356 -17.79 12.58 -18.45
C GLU A 356 -16.71 11.80 -19.22
N ASP A 357 -17.10 10.67 -19.84
CA ASP A 357 -16.17 9.67 -20.37
C ASP A 357 -15.17 9.21 -19.30
N ASP A 358 -13.85 9.43 -19.50
CA ASP A 358 -12.79 9.10 -18.55
C ASP A 358 -12.36 10.27 -17.66
N THR A 359 -13.08 11.37 -17.72
CA THR A 359 -12.85 12.57 -16.91
C THR A 359 -13.83 12.62 -15.76
N LEU A 360 -13.32 12.71 -14.55
CA LEU A 360 -14.10 12.98 -13.34
C LEU A 360 -14.26 14.49 -13.16
N VAL A 361 -15.50 14.95 -13.16
CA VAL A 361 -15.85 16.35 -12.88
C VAL A 361 -16.36 16.43 -11.44
N ILE A 362 -15.65 17.20 -10.62
CA ILE A 362 -15.92 17.33 -9.19
C ILE A 362 -16.36 18.75 -8.89
N LYS A 363 -17.48 18.92 -8.20
CA LYS A 363 -18.01 20.23 -7.81
C LYS A 363 -17.86 20.47 -6.32
N TYR A 364 -17.48 21.68 -5.99
CA TYR A 364 -17.28 22.16 -4.63
C TYR A 364 -18.08 23.45 -4.39
N GLU A 365 -18.40 23.70 -3.15
CA GLU A 365 -19.03 24.95 -2.71
C GLU A 365 -18.18 25.61 -1.63
N LYS A 366 -18.13 26.95 -1.66
CA LYS A 366 -17.53 27.77 -0.60
C LYS A 366 -18.55 27.92 0.51
N GLN A 367 -18.11 27.76 1.77
CA GLN A 367 -18.90 27.91 2.97
C GLN A 367 -18.37 29.03 3.86
#